data_5ed5d90fdf2676a7c34f35327c4d6d36
#
_entry.id   5ed5d90fdf2676a7c34f35327c4d6d36
#
_cell.length_a   1.000
_cell.length_b   1.000
_cell.length_c   1.000
_cell.angle_alpha   90.00
_cell.angle_beta   90.00
_cell.angle_gamma   90.00
#
_symmetry.space_group_name_H-M   'P 1'
#
loop_
_entity.id
_entity.type
_entity.pdbx_description
1 polymer ?
#
loop_
_entity_poly.entity_id
_entity_poly.type
_entity_poly.pdbx_seq_one_letter_code
_entity_poly.pdbx_strand_id
1 'polypeptide(L)'
;MNQAYVTGRVGGLAVVAGKAPLNLVDGNLYDDTAEFVSVSYGKDVKLTAYAGQPTDYGFDNFYGASLSGKVGKLALSAGYDAFKDSLDAAKEGITATAKNANVKVGEDNNVWNVTAKYAFDKNVALNAAYLNSDVASDNLMKKDVDTDGFVVGLDYKGAKAKEAGSWGLSTKYFDQGAGTFVAHTMKTADWDKYLTEGFKGYNVGASYTLAKNMVYMLDYYDFDGKETDKNDRVIWSRLQISF
;
A
#
# COMPACT_ATOMS: atom_id res chain seq x y z
N MET A 1 -10.55 -19.18 -8.00
CA MET A 1 -9.31 -18.70 -8.67
C MET A 1 -9.08 -17.30 -8.18
N ASN A 2 -7.98 -17.07 -7.50
CA ASN A 2 -7.77 -15.76 -6.86
C ASN A 2 -7.30 -14.64 -7.81
N GLN A 3 -6.77 -15.01 -8.97
CA GLN A 3 -6.28 -14.08 -9.98
C GLN A 3 -6.52 -14.62 -11.38
N ALA A 4 -6.96 -13.75 -12.28
CA ALA A 4 -7.13 -14.05 -13.70
C ALA A 4 -7.00 -12.74 -14.50
N TYR A 5 -5.88 -12.53 -15.15
CA TYR A 5 -5.59 -11.29 -15.86
C TYR A 5 -4.72 -11.53 -17.09
N VAL A 6 -4.71 -10.56 -17.97
CA VAL A 6 -3.86 -10.51 -19.16
C VAL A 6 -2.90 -9.33 -19.06
N THR A 7 -1.71 -9.50 -19.57
CA THR A 7 -0.73 -8.42 -19.73
C THR A 7 -0.24 -8.39 -21.18
N GLY A 8 0.02 -7.20 -21.69
CA GLY A 8 0.48 -7.07 -23.07
C GLY A 8 0.92 -5.66 -23.42
N ARG A 9 1.26 -5.47 -24.70
CA ARG A 9 1.57 -4.16 -25.28
C ARG A 9 0.73 -3.91 -26.52
N VAL A 10 0.15 -2.73 -26.59
CA VAL A 10 -0.66 -2.26 -27.71
C VAL A 10 -0.21 -0.86 -28.08
N GLY A 11 0.33 -0.65 -29.30
CA GLY A 11 0.77 0.66 -29.78
C GLY A 11 1.78 1.38 -28.85
N GLY A 12 2.67 0.63 -28.18
CA GLY A 12 3.64 1.18 -27.22
C GLY A 12 3.13 1.32 -25.79
N LEU A 13 1.84 1.17 -25.56
CA LEU A 13 1.22 1.14 -24.23
C LEU A 13 1.40 -0.25 -23.61
N ALA A 14 1.85 -0.32 -22.37
CA ALA A 14 1.77 -1.55 -21.57
C ALA A 14 0.40 -1.60 -20.89
N VAL A 15 -0.27 -2.74 -20.99
CA VAL A 15 -1.64 -2.93 -20.48
C VAL A 15 -1.70 -4.11 -19.52
N VAL A 16 -2.44 -3.95 -18.43
CA VAL A 16 -2.87 -5.03 -17.54
C VAL A 16 -4.39 -4.95 -17.47
N ALA A 17 -5.09 -6.09 -17.58
CA ALA A 17 -6.55 -6.12 -17.48
C ALA A 17 -7.04 -7.42 -16.82
N GLY A 18 -7.93 -7.31 -15.86
CA GLY A 18 -8.54 -8.42 -15.15
C GLY A 18 -8.32 -8.37 -13.63
N LYS A 19 -8.51 -9.50 -12.97
CA LYS A 19 -8.31 -9.67 -11.53
C LYS A 19 -6.84 -9.94 -11.22
N ALA A 20 -6.13 -8.91 -10.76
CA ALA A 20 -4.68 -8.93 -10.55
C ALA A 20 -4.27 -8.31 -9.20
N PRO A 21 -3.06 -8.58 -8.69
CA PRO A 21 -2.52 -7.83 -7.58
C PRO A 21 -2.37 -6.36 -7.95
N LEU A 22 -2.85 -5.48 -7.09
CA LEU A 22 -2.65 -4.05 -7.16
C LEU A 22 -1.83 -3.61 -5.94
N ASN A 23 -0.72 -2.93 -6.17
CA ASN A 23 0.13 -2.39 -5.12
C ASN A 23 0.36 -0.91 -5.40
N LEU A 24 -0.17 -0.07 -4.53
CA LEU A 24 -0.03 1.39 -4.60
C LEU A 24 0.82 1.88 -3.43
N VAL A 25 1.77 2.76 -3.75
CA VAL A 25 2.68 3.39 -2.78
C VAL A 25 3.44 2.34 -1.94
N ASP A 26 4.02 1.33 -2.61
CA ASP A 26 4.72 0.20 -1.97
C ASP A 26 3.89 -0.53 -0.89
N GLY A 27 2.57 -0.63 -1.11
CA GLY A 27 1.61 -1.27 -0.20
C GLY A 27 1.17 -0.41 0.97
N ASN A 28 1.61 0.85 1.04
CA ASN A 28 1.22 1.75 2.11
C ASN A 28 -0.18 2.36 1.88
N LEU A 29 -0.64 2.44 0.64
CA LEU A 29 -2.00 2.87 0.31
C LEU A 29 -2.91 1.68 0.02
N TYR A 30 -2.48 0.78 -0.88
CA TYR A 30 -3.23 -0.39 -1.28
C TYR A 30 -2.29 -1.56 -1.62
N ASP A 31 -2.55 -2.73 -1.04
CA ASP A 31 -1.82 -3.98 -1.33
C ASP A 31 -2.78 -5.18 -1.28
N ASP A 32 -3.58 -5.33 -2.32
CA ASP A 32 -4.48 -6.46 -2.47
C ASP A 32 -4.81 -6.76 -3.93
N THR A 33 -5.65 -7.76 -4.15
CA THR A 33 -6.21 -8.08 -5.46
C THR A 33 -7.33 -7.08 -5.82
N ALA A 34 -7.35 -6.66 -7.07
CA ALA A 34 -8.42 -5.82 -7.62
C ALA A 34 -8.78 -6.29 -9.04
N GLU A 35 -9.98 -5.97 -9.48
CA GLU A 35 -10.40 -6.12 -10.87
C GLU A 35 -10.24 -4.76 -11.57
N PHE A 36 -9.25 -4.63 -12.45
CA PHE A 36 -8.90 -3.34 -13.02
C PHE A 36 -8.30 -3.43 -14.42
N VAL A 37 -8.27 -2.28 -15.07
CA VAL A 37 -7.47 -2.02 -16.25
C VAL A 37 -6.42 -0.98 -15.90
N SER A 38 -5.18 -1.24 -16.27
CA SER A 38 -4.06 -0.31 -16.14
C SER A 38 -3.38 -0.12 -17.48
N VAL A 39 -3.04 1.11 -17.79
CA VAL A 39 -2.30 1.50 -19.00
C VAL A 39 -1.09 2.32 -18.58
N SER A 40 0.08 1.93 -19.07
CA SER A 40 1.33 2.65 -18.82
C SER A 40 2.02 3.04 -20.13
N TYR A 41 2.57 4.24 -20.17
CA TYR A 41 3.34 4.76 -21.29
C TYR A 41 4.60 5.47 -20.82
N GLY A 42 5.64 5.39 -21.60
CA GLY A 42 6.93 6.03 -21.33
C GLY A 42 8.02 5.03 -20.94
N LYS A 43 9.26 5.50 -20.87
CA LYS A 43 10.45 4.70 -20.58
C LYS A 43 11.21 5.29 -19.39
N ASP A 44 11.85 6.43 -19.56
CA ASP A 44 12.62 7.09 -18.50
C ASP A 44 11.69 7.86 -17.55
N VAL A 45 10.64 8.44 -18.11
CA VAL A 45 9.48 8.96 -17.38
C VAL A 45 8.27 8.12 -17.82
N LYS A 46 7.58 7.54 -16.87
CA LYS A 46 6.43 6.65 -17.07
C LYS A 46 5.18 7.25 -16.47
N LEU A 47 4.16 7.43 -17.31
CA LEU A 47 2.80 7.71 -16.88
C LEU A 47 2.03 6.38 -16.78
N THR A 48 1.32 6.17 -15.69
CA THR A 48 0.40 5.05 -15.50
C THR A 48 -0.96 5.59 -15.11
N ALA A 49 -2.02 5.08 -15.73
CA ALA A 49 -3.40 5.31 -15.32
C ALA A 49 -4.11 3.98 -15.15
N TYR A 50 -5.04 3.91 -14.22
CA TYR A 50 -5.79 2.70 -13.92
C TYR A 50 -7.18 3.03 -13.37
N ALA A 51 -8.11 2.09 -13.57
CA ALA A 51 -9.44 2.15 -13.00
C ALA A 51 -9.99 0.74 -12.80
N GLY A 52 -10.80 0.54 -11.76
CA GLY A 52 -11.35 -0.77 -11.45
C GLY A 52 -12.13 -0.82 -10.16
N GLN A 53 -12.28 -2.04 -9.64
CA GLN A 53 -12.97 -2.34 -8.39
C GLN A 53 -12.09 -3.21 -7.49
N PRO A 54 -12.01 -2.94 -6.18
CA PRO A 54 -11.38 -3.86 -5.23
C PRO A 54 -12.25 -5.12 -5.10
N THR A 55 -11.64 -6.25 -4.81
CA THR A 55 -12.40 -7.52 -4.76
C THR A 55 -12.94 -7.87 -3.39
N ASP A 56 -12.44 -7.28 -2.31
CA ASP A 56 -12.72 -7.74 -0.96
C ASP A 56 -13.13 -6.65 0.06
N TYR A 57 -13.34 -5.39 -0.36
CA TYR A 57 -13.52 -4.28 0.60
C TYR A 57 -14.82 -3.49 0.45
N GLY A 58 -15.77 -3.98 -0.33
CA GLY A 58 -17.07 -3.31 -0.50
C GLY A 58 -17.01 -1.91 -1.13
N PHE A 59 -15.85 -1.48 -1.67
CA PHE A 59 -15.74 -0.23 -2.42
C PHE A 59 -16.41 -0.38 -3.77
N ASP A 60 -17.09 0.65 -4.22
CA ASP A 60 -17.74 0.63 -5.52
C ASP A 60 -16.71 0.61 -6.65
N ASN A 61 -15.78 1.55 -6.63
CA ASN A 61 -14.72 1.61 -7.63
C ASN A 61 -13.56 2.52 -7.19
N PHE A 62 -12.46 2.41 -7.91
CA PHE A 62 -11.32 3.30 -7.79
C PHE A 62 -10.75 3.68 -9.16
N TYR A 63 -10.08 4.80 -9.22
CA TYR A 63 -9.25 5.19 -10.35
C TYR A 63 -8.07 6.02 -9.88
N GLY A 64 -7.01 6.01 -10.66
CA GLY A 64 -5.83 6.77 -10.31
C GLY A 64 -4.87 6.95 -11.48
N ALA A 65 -3.90 7.81 -11.25
CA ALA A 65 -2.80 8.01 -12.17
C ALA A 65 -1.51 8.33 -11.41
N SER A 66 -0.38 7.90 -11.95
CA SER A 66 0.93 8.20 -11.41
C SER A 66 1.94 8.53 -12.50
N LEU A 67 2.84 9.46 -12.17
CA LEU A 67 4.01 9.80 -12.96
C LEU A 67 5.25 9.36 -12.19
N SER A 68 6.11 8.56 -12.81
CA SER A 68 7.33 8.07 -12.17
C SER A 68 8.54 8.22 -13.09
N GLY A 69 9.71 8.42 -12.50
CA GLY A 69 10.96 8.55 -13.25
C GLY A 69 12.18 8.33 -12.37
N LYS A 70 13.36 8.25 -13.03
CA LYS A 70 14.63 8.05 -12.33
C LYS A 70 15.68 9.05 -12.81
N VAL A 71 16.34 9.70 -11.87
CA VAL A 71 17.45 10.61 -12.10
C VAL A 71 18.66 10.12 -11.29
N GLY A 72 19.63 9.51 -11.99
CA GLY A 72 20.78 8.90 -11.33
C GLY A 72 20.39 7.80 -10.36
N LYS A 73 20.68 7.99 -9.09
CA LYS A 73 20.36 7.06 -7.98
C LYS A 73 19.01 7.32 -7.33
N LEU A 74 18.32 8.39 -7.71
CA LEU A 74 17.02 8.79 -7.16
C LEU A 74 15.91 8.37 -8.12
N ALA A 75 14.97 7.55 -7.63
CA ALA A 75 13.69 7.27 -8.28
C ALA A 75 12.60 8.07 -7.56
N LEU A 76 11.72 8.70 -8.32
CA LEU A 76 10.62 9.51 -7.82
C LEU A 76 9.31 9.05 -8.46
N SER A 77 8.23 9.15 -7.71
CA SER A 77 6.88 9.02 -8.24
C SER A 77 5.96 10.01 -7.55
N ALA A 78 4.97 10.52 -8.29
CA ALA A 78 3.84 11.24 -7.76
C ALA A 78 2.55 10.63 -8.31
N GLY A 79 1.54 10.50 -7.48
CA GLY A 79 0.29 9.84 -7.83
C GLY A 79 -0.92 10.51 -7.21
N TYR A 80 -2.07 10.21 -7.79
CA TYR A 80 -3.39 10.57 -7.30
C TYR A 80 -4.30 9.35 -7.46
N ASP A 81 -4.98 9.00 -6.38
CA ASP A 81 -5.82 7.83 -6.23
C ASP A 81 -7.17 8.23 -5.67
N ALA A 82 -8.26 7.93 -6.35
CA ALA A 82 -9.62 8.22 -5.91
C ALA A 82 -10.37 6.91 -5.65
N PHE A 83 -10.81 6.72 -4.43
CA PHE A 83 -11.63 5.60 -3.98
C PHE A 83 -13.05 6.10 -3.76
N LYS A 84 -14.00 5.51 -4.47
CA LYS A 84 -15.42 5.92 -4.44
C LYS A 84 -16.17 5.12 -3.40
N ASP A 85 -16.95 5.84 -2.58
CA ASP A 85 -17.74 5.28 -1.48
C ASP A 85 -16.90 4.44 -0.50
N SER A 86 -15.61 4.80 -0.36
CA SER A 86 -14.61 4.05 0.42
C SER A 86 -14.99 3.90 1.89
N LEU A 87 -15.78 4.82 2.43
CA LEU A 87 -16.25 4.77 3.81
C LEU A 87 -17.43 3.81 4.00
N ASP A 88 -18.15 3.41 2.93
CA ASP A 88 -19.17 2.38 3.02
C ASP A 88 -18.60 1.01 3.34
N ALA A 89 -17.43 0.69 2.84
CA ALA A 89 -16.72 -0.54 3.17
C ALA A 89 -16.22 -0.56 4.62
N ALA A 90 -15.69 0.57 5.07
CA ALA A 90 -15.34 0.76 6.47
C ALA A 90 -16.58 0.60 7.38
N LYS A 91 -17.78 0.91 6.89
CA LYS A 91 -19.05 0.77 7.62
C LYS A 91 -19.44 -0.67 7.86
N GLU A 92 -19.24 -1.60 6.95
CA GLU A 92 -19.54 -3.02 7.20
C GLU A 92 -18.63 -3.60 8.28
N GLY A 93 -17.37 -3.18 8.36
CA GLY A 93 -16.44 -3.53 9.45
C GLY A 93 -16.67 -2.70 10.74
N ILE A 94 -17.03 -1.44 10.61
CA ILE A 94 -17.24 -0.49 11.74
C ILE A 94 -18.62 -0.66 12.39
N THR A 95 -19.62 -1.23 11.72
CA THR A 95 -21.00 -1.33 12.22
C THR A 95 -21.13 -2.04 13.56
N ALA A 96 -20.20 -2.87 13.97
CA ALA A 96 -20.23 -3.49 15.28
C ALA A 96 -19.76 -2.54 16.40
N THR A 97 -18.87 -1.61 16.12
CA THR A 97 -18.22 -0.73 17.12
C THR A 97 -18.70 0.72 17.03
N ALA A 98 -19.14 1.17 15.88
CA ALA A 98 -19.46 2.58 15.59
C ALA A 98 -20.96 2.93 15.65
N LYS A 99 -21.80 2.13 16.34
CA LYS A 99 -23.21 2.54 16.62
C LYS A 99 -23.35 3.92 17.25
N ASN A 100 -22.25 4.53 17.68
CA ASN A 100 -22.19 5.86 18.28
C ASN A 100 -21.30 6.87 17.53
N ALA A 101 -20.63 6.48 16.46
CA ALA A 101 -19.84 7.42 15.64
C ALA A 101 -20.73 7.93 14.48
N ASN A 102 -20.91 9.25 14.39
CA ASN A 102 -21.55 9.86 13.22
C ASN A 102 -20.56 9.89 12.06
N VAL A 103 -20.19 8.72 11.54
CA VAL A 103 -19.45 8.61 10.31
C VAL A 103 -20.43 8.90 9.19
N LYS A 104 -20.19 9.92 8.40
CA LYS A 104 -20.88 10.11 7.14
C LYS A 104 -20.42 9.03 6.19
N VAL A 105 -21.37 8.27 5.74
CA VAL A 105 -21.20 7.12 4.88
C VAL A 105 -21.35 7.56 3.43
N GLY A 106 -20.60 6.94 2.52
CA GLY A 106 -20.69 7.25 1.10
C GLY A 106 -19.82 8.43 0.67
N GLU A 107 -18.77 8.76 1.42
CA GLU A 107 -17.82 9.78 1.00
C GLU A 107 -16.63 9.18 0.25
N ASP A 108 -16.23 9.88 -0.79
CA ASP A 108 -15.02 9.56 -1.56
C ASP A 108 -13.78 9.81 -0.70
N ASN A 109 -12.75 9.01 -0.90
CA ASN A 109 -11.43 9.24 -0.36
C ASN A 109 -10.45 9.46 -1.51
N ASN A 110 -9.96 10.66 -1.67
CA ASN A 110 -8.97 10.98 -2.68
C ASN A 110 -7.62 11.19 -2.01
N VAL A 111 -6.64 10.42 -2.45
CA VAL A 111 -5.30 10.43 -1.88
C VAL A 111 -4.29 10.86 -2.94
N TRP A 112 -3.55 11.91 -2.70
CA TRP A 112 -2.38 12.19 -3.50
C TRP A 112 -1.11 11.79 -2.73
N ASN A 113 -0.10 11.39 -3.47
CA ASN A 113 1.11 10.83 -2.89
C ASN A 113 2.37 11.21 -3.67
N VAL A 114 3.48 11.22 -2.95
CA VAL A 114 4.81 11.34 -3.53
C VAL A 114 5.70 10.29 -2.90
N THR A 115 6.46 9.57 -3.72
CA THR A 115 7.44 8.60 -3.24
C THR A 115 8.83 8.90 -3.77
N ALA A 116 9.84 8.59 -2.97
CA ALA A 116 11.24 8.72 -3.32
C ALA A 116 12.01 7.46 -2.87
N LYS A 117 12.88 6.95 -3.75
CA LYS A 117 13.83 5.89 -3.42
C LYS A 117 15.23 6.31 -3.84
N TYR A 118 16.14 6.38 -2.89
CA TYR A 118 17.54 6.71 -3.14
C TYR A 118 18.43 5.48 -2.89
N ALA A 119 19.10 5.01 -3.95
CA ALA A 119 20.07 3.92 -3.85
C ALA A 119 21.47 4.47 -3.55
N PHE A 120 21.94 4.37 -2.31
CA PHE A 120 23.30 4.76 -1.94
C PHE A 120 24.33 3.95 -2.72
N ASP A 121 24.12 2.65 -2.76
CA ASP A 121 24.88 1.68 -3.53
C ASP A 121 24.01 0.47 -3.93
N LYS A 122 24.63 -0.64 -4.32
CA LYS A 122 23.91 -1.87 -4.71
C LYS A 122 23.26 -2.61 -3.53
N ASN A 123 23.60 -2.23 -2.31
CA ASN A 123 23.15 -2.93 -1.09
C ASN A 123 22.23 -2.07 -0.22
N VAL A 124 22.35 -0.75 -0.27
CA VAL A 124 21.64 0.16 0.64
C VAL A 124 20.73 1.10 -0.13
N ALA A 125 19.46 1.12 0.22
CA ALA A 125 18.49 2.08 -0.31
C ALA A 125 17.63 2.67 0.81
N LEU A 126 17.35 3.97 0.71
CA LEU A 126 16.38 4.68 1.52
C LEU A 126 15.11 4.86 0.70
N ASN A 127 13.98 4.58 1.31
CA ASN A 127 12.65 4.78 0.73
C ASN A 127 11.89 5.81 1.57
N ALA A 128 11.12 6.66 0.93
CA ALA A 128 10.21 7.58 1.60
C ALA A 128 8.92 7.70 0.80
N ALA A 129 7.80 7.85 1.49
CA ALA A 129 6.52 8.18 0.92
C ALA A 129 5.84 9.23 1.77
N TYR A 130 5.14 10.15 1.13
CA TYR A 130 4.19 11.07 1.74
C TYR A 130 2.82 10.88 1.06
N LEU A 131 1.79 10.82 1.86
CA LEU A 131 0.41 10.66 1.42
C LEU A 131 -0.44 11.74 2.10
N ASN A 132 -1.44 12.23 1.40
CA ASN A 132 -2.43 13.14 1.97
C ASN A 132 -3.81 12.78 1.42
N SER A 133 -4.75 12.55 2.32
CA SER A 133 -6.15 12.28 2.03
C SER A 133 -6.97 13.57 2.16
N ASP A 134 -7.98 13.72 1.31
CA ASP A 134 -8.96 14.80 1.41
C ASP A 134 -10.19 14.42 2.24
N VAL A 135 -10.18 13.23 2.85
CA VAL A 135 -11.29 12.80 3.70
C VAL A 135 -11.45 13.77 4.87
N ALA A 136 -12.66 14.25 5.08
CA ALA A 136 -12.91 15.21 6.15
C ALA A 136 -12.82 14.53 7.52
N SER A 137 -12.00 15.06 8.40
CA SER A 137 -11.73 14.50 9.73
C SER A 137 -12.99 14.40 10.61
N ASP A 138 -13.90 15.37 10.51
CA ASP A 138 -15.18 15.38 11.24
C ASP A 138 -16.16 14.29 10.74
N ASN A 139 -15.97 13.79 9.52
CA ASN A 139 -16.74 12.69 8.95
C ASN A 139 -16.30 11.33 9.54
N LEU A 140 -15.08 11.21 9.99
CA LEU A 140 -14.51 9.95 10.46
C LEU A 140 -14.83 9.67 11.93
N MET A 141 -14.60 10.62 12.84
CA MET A 141 -14.72 10.40 14.28
C MET A 141 -15.30 11.60 15.04
N LYS A 142 -15.83 12.63 14.39
CA LYS A 142 -16.19 13.93 15.02
C LYS A 142 -15.01 14.60 15.76
N LYS A 143 -13.80 14.26 15.40
CA LYS A 143 -12.57 14.83 15.91
C LYS A 143 -11.76 15.36 14.75
N ASP A 144 -10.85 16.25 15.06
CA ASP A 144 -9.83 16.71 14.14
C ASP A 144 -8.75 15.63 14.07
N VAL A 145 -8.93 14.64 13.18
CA VAL A 145 -7.97 13.56 12.97
C VAL A 145 -7.00 13.95 11.85
N ASP A 146 -5.79 13.47 12.00
CA ASP A 146 -4.74 13.68 11.01
C ASP A 146 -5.03 12.88 9.73
N THR A 147 -4.98 13.54 8.58
CA THR A 147 -5.19 12.94 7.25
C THR A 147 -3.93 12.97 6.39
N ASP A 148 -2.81 13.33 6.97
CA ASP A 148 -1.48 13.23 6.39
C ASP A 148 -0.82 11.91 6.79
N GLY A 149 0.11 11.45 5.98
CA GLY A 149 0.90 10.27 6.30
C GLY A 149 2.28 10.31 5.68
N PHE A 150 3.25 9.77 6.38
CA PHE A 150 4.55 9.50 5.81
C PHE A 150 5.07 8.12 6.22
N VAL A 151 5.88 7.55 5.34
CA VAL A 151 6.59 6.30 5.56
C VAL A 151 8.05 6.50 5.20
N VAL A 152 8.96 6.05 6.06
CA VAL A 152 10.39 6.05 5.77
C VAL A 152 10.94 4.65 6.01
N GLY A 153 11.70 4.13 5.06
CA GLY A 153 12.25 2.78 5.13
C GLY A 153 13.69 2.70 4.66
N LEU A 154 14.42 1.74 5.20
CA LEU A 154 15.78 1.41 4.82
C LEU A 154 15.84 -0.06 4.43
N ASP A 155 16.38 -0.31 3.22
CA ASP A 155 16.65 -1.66 2.71
C ASP A 155 18.16 -1.92 2.74
N TYR A 156 18.56 -3.08 3.25
CA TYR A 156 19.92 -3.57 3.15
C TYR A 156 19.97 -4.90 2.39
N LYS A 157 20.67 -4.91 1.26
CA LYS A 157 20.73 -6.04 0.31
C LYS A 157 19.35 -6.41 -0.23
N GLY A 158 19.00 -7.69 -0.20
CA GLY A 158 17.75 -8.27 -0.68
C GLY A 158 17.97 -9.72 -1.10
N ALA A 159 17.04 -10.60 -0.75
CA ALA A 159 17.03 -11.96 -1.23
C ALA A 159 16.75 -11.98 -2.73
N LYS A 160 17.57 -12.70 -3.48
CA LYS A 160 17.44 -12.84 -4.92
C LYS A 160 17.05 -14.28 -5.24
N ALA A 161 15.86 -14.50 -5.73
CA ALA A 161 15.31 -15.84 -5.96
C ALA A 161 16.22 -16.77 -6.77
N LYS A 162 17.06 -16.24 -7.66
CA LYS A 162 18.00 -17.00 -8.49
C LYS A 162 19.32 -17.34 -7.77
N GLU A 163 19.63 -16.73 -6.64
CA GLU A 163 20.89 -16.83 -5.91
C GLU A 163 20.62 -17.44 -4.53
N ALA A 164 20.72 -18.78 -4.39
CA ALA A 164 20.62 -19.45 -3.09
C ALA A 164 21.65 -18.88 -2.10
N GLY A 165 21.24 -18.66 -0.84
CA GLY A 165 22.05 -18.03 0.19
C GLY A 165 22.03 -16.50 0.17
N SER A 166 21.43 -15.84 -0.83
CA SER A 166 21.24 -14.40 -0.80
C SER A 166 20.21 -13.99 0.26
N TRP A 167 20.42 -12.85 0.89
CA TRP A 167 19.59 -12.37 1.98
C TRP A 167 19.45 -10.86 1.99
N GLY A 168 18.48 -10.36 2.72
CA GLY A 168 18.27 -8.94 2.93
C GLY A 168 17.55 -8.65 4.23
N LEU A 169 17.70 -7.41 4.69
CA LEU A 169 16.99 -6.84 5.81
C LEU A 169 16.27 -5.57 5.36
N SER A 170 15.15 -5.29 5.97
CA SER A 170 14.39 -4.06 5.76
C SER A 170 13.86 -3.53 7.08
N THR A 171 13.68 -2.23 7.15
CA THR A 171 12.92 -1.61 8.23
C THR A 171 12.10 -0.46 7.67
N LYS A 172 10.92 -0.22 8.24
CA LYS A 172 10.07 0.93 7.91
C LYS A 172 9.54 1.53 9.20
N TYR A 173 9.39 2.83 9.20
CA TYR A 173 8.60 3.57 10.17
C TYR A 173 7.40 4.16 9.43
N PHE A 174 6.25 4.08 10.06
CA PHE A 174 4.97 4.55 9.58
C PHE A 174 4.42 5.61 10.53
N ASP A 175 3.91 6.68 9.97
CA ASP A 175 3.03 7.61 10.64
C ASP A 175 1.96 8.01 9.61
N GLN A 176 0.85 7.28 9.60
CA GLN A 176 -0.20 7.40 8.59
C GLN A 176 -1.50 7.82 9.25
N GLY A 177 -2.01 8.98 8.84
CA GLY A 177 -3.30 9.49 9.25
C GLY A 177 -4.45 8.73 8.60
N ALA A 178 -5.65 8.97 9.10
CA ALA A 178 -6.87 8.41 8.56
C ALA A 178 -7.04 8.74 7.07
N GLY A 179 -7.52 7.79 6.29
CA GLY A 179 -7.70 7.94 4.84
C GLY A 179 -6.43 7.79 4.01
N THR A 180 -5.22 7.86 4.58
CA THR A 180 -3.97 7.70 3.82
C THR A 180 -3.66 6.25 3.45
N PHE A 181 -4.48 5.32 3.85
CA PHE A 181 -4.43 3.90 3.50
C PHE A 181 -5.84 3.34 3.35
N VAL A 182 -5.98 2.34 2.50
CA VAL A 182 -7.23 1.67 2.17
C VAL A 182 -7.11 0.16 2.42
N ALA A 183 -6.08 -0.47 1.88
CA ALA A 183 -5.74 -1.86 2.10
C ALA A 183 -4.24 -1.99 2.32
N HIS A 184 -3.80 -1.71 3.53
CA HIS A 184 -2.37 -1.69 3.85
C HIS A 184 -1.75 -3.09 3.87
N THR A 185 -0.48 -3.20 3.50
CA THR A 185 0.26 -4.48 3.49
C THR A 185 0.32 -5.20 4.84
N MET A 186 0.17 -4.47 5.93
CA MET A 186 0.19 -5.02 7.31
C MET A 186 -1.07 -5.76 7.73
N LYS A 187 -2.03 -6.01 6.93
CA LYS A 187 -3.34 -6.58 7.29
C LYS A 187 -3.36 -7.36 8.61
N THR A 188 -4.04 -6.82 9.62
CA THR A 188 -4.30 -7.50 10.88
C THR A 188 -5.75 -7.96 10.93
N ALA A 189 -6.10 -8.86 11.88
CA ALA A 189 -7.48 -9.24 12.09
C ALA A 189 -8.39 -8.07 12.52
N ASP A 190 -7.79 -7.01 13.10
CA ASP A 190 -8.49 -5.83 13.61
C ASP A 190 -8.17 -4.56 12.83
N TRP A 191 -7.83 -4.70 11.56
CA TRP A 191 -7.43 -3.60 10.68
C TRP A 191 -8.42 -2.43 10.66
N ASP A 192 -9.72 -2.72 10.72
CA ASP A 192 -10.79 -1.74 10.64
C ASP A 192 -10.72 -0.65 11.72
N LYS A 193 -10.13 -0.98 12.87
CA LYS A 193 -10.00 -0.04 13.97
C LYS A 193 -9.07 1.15 13.69
N TYR A 194 -8.17 1.02 12.70
CA TYR A 194 -7.23 2.07 12.33
C TYR A 194 -7.71 2.94 11.18
N LEU A 195 -8.68 2.48 10.40
CA LEU A 195 -9.18 3.20 9.21
C LEU A 195 -9.68 4.61 9.52
N THR A 196 -10.22 4.82 10.72
CA THR A 196 -10.83 6.10 11.13
C THR A 196 -9.92 6.99 11.99
N GLU A 197 -8.78 6.49 12.43
CA GLU A 197 -7.88 7.24 13.31
C GLU A 197 -6.43 7.31 12.81
N GLY A 198 -6.06 6.42 11.90
CA GLY A 198 -4.67 6.27 11.50
C GLY A 198 -3.85 5.47 12.51
N PHE A 199 -2.58 5.25 12.19
CA PHE A 199 -1.64 4.51 13.03
C PHE A 199 -0.20 5.04 12.88
N LYS A 200 0.62 4.73 13.85
CA LYS A 200 2.08 4.90 13.82
C LYS A 200 2.77 3.63 14.30
N GLY A 201 3.96 3.38 13.83
CA GLY A 201 4.70 2.19 14.23
C GLY A 201 5.85 1.85 13.31
N TYR A 202 6.34 0.63 13.42
CA TYR A 202 7.48 0.18 12.63
C TYR A 202 7.34 -1.26 12.15
N ASN A 203 8.11 -1.57 11.10
CA ASN A 203 8.34 -2.91 10.59
C ASN A 203 9.83 -3.22 10.60
N VAL A 204 10.16 -4.46 10.92
CA VAL A 204 11.48 -5.04 10.69
C VAL A 204 11.31 -6.35 9.92
N GLY A 205 11.93 -6.43 8.76
CA GLY A 205 11.83 -7.56 7.85
C GLY A 205 13.16 -8.22 7.56
N ALA A 206 13.13 -9.52 7.32
CA ALA A 206 14.25 -10.31 6.83
C ALA A 206 13.82 -11.22 5.69
N SER A 207 14.68 -11.39 4.70
CA SER A 207 14.46 -12.29 3.57
C SER A 207 15.68 -13.16 3.34
N TYR A 208 15.47 -14.43 2.94
CA TYR A 208 16.54 -15.38 2.65
C TYR A 208 16.14 -16.32 1.51
N THR A 209 17.04 -16.52 0.54
CA THR A 209 16.84 -17.49 -0.54
C THR A 209 17.35 -18.86 -0.12
N LEU A 210 16.43 -19.73 0.27
CA LEU A 210 16.72 -21.11 0.74
C LEU A 210 17.30 -21.98 -0.38
N ALA A 211 16.71 -21.89 -1.56
CA ALA A 211 17.14 -22.57 -2.79
C ALA A 211 16.76 -21.70 -3.98
N LYS A 212 17.28 -22.04 -5.18
CA LYS A 212 16.88 -21.34 -6.41
C LYS A 212 15.35 -21.31 -6.52
N ASN A 213 14.80 -20.12 -6.71
CA ASN A 213 13.36 -19.83 -6.81
C ASN A 213 12.57 -20.09 -5.51
N MET A 214 13.22 -20.21 -4.36
CA MET A 214 12.59 -20.42 -3.07
C MET A 214 13.07 -19.37 -2.07
N VAL A 215 12.22 -18.37 -1.79
CA VAL A 215 12.53 -17.24 -0.89
C VAL A 215 11.64 -17.32 0.34
N TYR A 216 12.25 -17.31 1.51
CA TYR A 216 11.57 -17.17 2.79
C TYR A 216 11.64 -15.71 3.25
N MET A 217 10.53 -15.21 3.77
CA MET A 217 10.39 -13.84 4.30
C MET A 217 9.75 -13.89 5.68
N LEU A 218 10.24 -13.05 6.57
CA LEU A 218 9.73 -12.87 7.92
C LEU A 218 9.68 -11.38 8.21
N ASP A 219 8.51 -10.88 8.59
CA ASP A 219 8.25 -9.49 8.93
C ASP A 219 7.62 -9.40 10.31
N TYR A 220 8.14 -8.51 11.14
CA TYR A 220 7.56 -8.12 12.41
C TYR A 220 7.05 -6.68 12.31
N TYR A 221 5.83 -6.46 12.76
CA TYR A 221 5.18 -5.15 12.86
C TYR A 221 4.79 -4.88 14.30
N ASP A 222 4.98 -3.65 14.75
CA ASP A 222 4.49 -3.12 16.03
C ASP A 222 3.96 -1.73 15.78
N PHE A 223 2.69 -1.48 16.11
CA PHE A 223 2.04 -0.22 15.80
C PHE A 223 0.90 0.11 16.75
N ASP A 224 0.67 1.42 16.91
CA ASP A 224 -0.31 2.04 17.78
C ASP A 224 -1.32 2.85 16.96
N GLY A 225 -2.58 2.87 17.39
CA GLY A 225 -3.57 3.83 16.90
C GLY A 225 -3.19 5.25 17.28
N LYS A 226 -3.54 6.24 16.44
CA LYS A 226 -3.16 7.65 16.69
C LYS A 226 -4.05 8.33 17.73
N GLU A 227 -5.31 7.90 17.86
CA GLU A 227 -6.31 8.51 18.73
C GLU A 227 -6.71 7.63 19.92
N THR A 228 -6.41 6.35 19.86
CA THR A 228 -6.75 5.37 20.89
C THR A 228 -5.49 4.66 21.37
N ASP A 229 -5.54 4.09 22.57
CA ASP A 229 -4.46 3.27 23.13
C ASP A 229 -4.43 1.84 22.55
N LYS A 230 -4.90 1.65 21.31
CA LYS A 230 -4.86 0.36 20.62
C LYS A 230 -3.45 0.09 20.12
N ASN A 231 -2.93 -1.06 20.49
CA ASN A 231 -1.63 -1.54 20.02
C ASN A 231 -1.80 -2.91 19.38
N ASP A 232 -1.10 -3.14 18.27
CA ASP A 232 -1.05 -4.44 17.61
C ASP A 232 0.38 -4.83 17.26
N ARG A 233 0.62 -6.14 17.33
CA ARG A 233 1.87 -6.77 16.93
C ARG A 233 1.57 -7.91 15.98
N VAL A 234 2.24 -7.90 14.84
CA VAL A 234 2.03 -8.91 13.80
C VAL A 234 3.36 -9.51 13.38
N ILE A 235 3.39 -10.84 13.30
CA ILE A 235 4.48 -11.56 12.66
C ILE A 235 3.96 -12.18 11.38
N TRP A 236 4.51 -11.76 10.25
CA TRP A 236 4.26 -12.32 8.95
C TRP A 236 5.38 -13.28 8.55
N SER A 237 4.99 -14.47 8.13
CA SER A 237 5.92 -15.48 7.63
C SER A 237 5.43 -15.99 6.28
N ARG A 238 6.26 -15.90 5.25
CA ARG A 238 5.92 -16.32 3.89
C ARG A 238 7.05 -17.10 3.24
N LEU A 239 6.70 -18.24 2.64
CA LEU A 239 7.55 -18.97 1.71
C LEU A 239 7.03 -18.75 0.28
N GLN A 240 7.83 -18.13 -0.57
CA GLN A 240 7.52 -17.94 -1.99
C GLN A 240 8.31 -18.92 -2.84
N ILE A 241 7.61 -19.71 -3.63
CA ILE A 241 8.19 -20.67 -4.59
C ILE A 241 7.75 -20.24 -5.99
N SER A 242 8.71 -20.10 -6.92
CA SER A 242 8.46 -19.72 -8.31
C SER A 242 8.87 -20.89 -9.22
N PHE A 243 8.05 -21.20 -10.19
CA PHE A 243 8.26 -22.32 -11.13
C PHE A 243 8.60 -21.82 -12.53
#